data_bfcab46441e560f3cc3e6fdd2bd16370
#
_entry.id   bfcab46441e560f3cc3e6fdd2bd16370
#
_cell.length_a   1.000
_cell.length_b   1.000
_cell.length_c   1.000
_cell.angle_alpha   90.00
_cell.angle_beta   90.00
_cell.angle_gamma   90.00
#
_symmetry.space_group_name_H-M   'P 1'
#
loop_
_entity.id
_entity.type
_entity.pdbx_description
1 polymer ?
#
loop_
_entity_poly.entity_id
_entity_poly.type
_entity_poly.pdbx_seq_one_letter_code
_entity_poly.pdbx_strand_id
1 'polypeptide(L)'
;MPHHFHAVVSIDHAEATVFEFAETDVTEHHIKATDRQGNIHHKAGSVGSGHAHDSKSYLTAVVSALKPSHEILIVGHGTAKDELASFIRDHAPLLAPRIMGVEAMDQPTKGEILAFARKFFEAKDLTTPQI
;
A
#
# COMPACT_ATOMS: atom_id res chain seq x y z
N MET A 1 -23.51 -5.88 2.75
CA MET A 1 -22.98 -5.97 2.69
C MET A 1 -22.01 -5.79 2.92
N PRO A 2 -21.81 -5.67 3.44
CA PRO A 2 -20.77 -5.28 3.63
C PRO A 2 -19.75 -6.02 3.48
N HIS A 3 -19.05 -5.82 2.75
CA HIS A 3 -18.01 -6.49 2.53
C HIS A 3 -16.96 -5.89 3.26
N HIS A 4 -16.19 -6.61 3.91
CA HIS A 4 -15.04 -6.14 4.48
C HIS A 4 -14.01 -6.23 3.46
N PHE A 5 -13.63 -5.16 2.87
CA PHE A 5 -12.55 -5.17 1.94
C PHE A 5 -11.26 -5.12 2.70
N HIS A 6 -10.44 -6.12 2.49
CA HIS A 6 -9.09 -6.16 3.03
C HIS A 6 -8.14 -5.85 1.90
N ALA A 7 -7.09 -5.11 2.18
CA ALA A 7 -6.08 -4.83 1.18
C ALA A 7 -4.71 -5.09 1.75
N VAL A 8 -3.81 -5.59 0.90
CA VAL A 8 -2.39 -5.63 1.24
C VAL A 8 -1.67 -4.84 0.18
N VAL A 9 -0.76 -3.98 0.61
CA VAL A 9 0.07 -3.25 -0.32
C VAL A 9 1.50 -3.68 -0.13
N SER A 10 2.12 -4.10 -1.23
CA SER A 10 3.54 -4.43 -1.25
C SER A 10 4.24 -3.24 -1.86
N ILE A 11 5.15 -2.62 -1.13
CA ILE A 11 5.71 -1.36 -1.56
C ILE A 11 7.22 -1.32 -1.38
N ASP A 12 7.89 -0.75 -2.38
CA ASP A 12 9.27 -0.35 -2.23
C ASP A 12 9.37 1.06 -2.83
N HIS A 13 10.57 1.57 -2.97
CA HIS A 13 10.71 2.95 -3.45
C HIS A 13 10.45 3.11 -4.93
N ALA A 14 10.38 2.01 -5.67
CA ALA A 14 10.15 2.06 -7.11
C ALA A 14 8.72 1.79 -7.49
N GLU A 15 8.05 0.92 -6.76
CA GLU A 15 6.70 0.55 -7.15
C GLU A 15 5.93 -0.05 -6.00
N ALA A 16 4.64 -0.04 -6.13
CA ALA A 16 3.75 -0.63 -5.15
C ALA A 16 2.67 -1.40 -5.89
N THR A 17 2.22 -2.48 -5.29
CA THR A 17 1.07 -3.21 -5.80
C THR A 17 0.07 -3.32 -4.67
N VAL A 18 -1.15 -2.89 -4.92
CA VAL A 18 -2.22 -2.99 -3.95
C VAL A 18 -3.12 -4.14 -4.37
N PHE A 19 -3.29 -5.11 -3.48
CA PHE A 19 -4.20 -6.22 -3.72
C PHE A 19 -5.41 -6.03 -2.83
N GLU A 20 -6.57 -5.94 -3.44
CA GLU A 20 -7.82 -5.81 -2.68
C GLU A 20 -8.55 -7.12 -2.73
N PHE A 21 -8.90 -7.63 -1.56
CA PHE A 21 -9.63 -8.88 -1.46
C PHE A 21 -11.10 -8.61 -1.26
N ALA A 22 -11.90 -9.09 -2.19
CA ALA A 22 -13.32 -9.18 -1.95
C ALA A 22 -13.57 -10.63 -1.60
N GLU A 23 -14.80 -11.01 -1.43
CA GLU A 23 -15.09 -12.35 -1.02
C GLU A 23 -14.49 -13.39 -1.91
N THR A 24 -14.62 -13.26 -3.20
CA THR A 24 -14.12 -14.25 -4.11
C THR A 24 -13.09 -13.73 -5.08
N ASP A 25 -12.88 -12.43 -5.11
CA ASP A 25 -12.00 -11.83 -6.10
C ASP A 25 -10.84 -11.11 -5.48
N VAL A 26 -9.77 -11.02 -6.22
CA VAL A 26 -8.63 -10.19 -5.83
C VAL A 26 -8.37 -9.23 -6.97
N THR A 27 -8.35 -7.96 -6.67
CA THR A 27 -8.07 -6.92 -7.66
C THR A 27 -6.69 -6.35 -7.41
N GLU A 28 -5.94 -6.09 -8.46
CA GLU A 28 -4.59 -5.56 -8.34
C GLU A 28 -4.51 -4.17 -8.92
N HIS A 29 -3.81 -3.30 -8.22
CA HIS A 29 -3.49 -1.98 -8.73
C HIS A 29 -1.99 -1.80 -8.66
N HIS A 30 -1.37 -1.49 -9.79
CA HIS A 30 0.08 -1.31 -9.84
C HIS A 30 0.38 0.16 -9.95
N ILE A 31 1.23 0.65 -9.07
CA ILE A 31 1.61 2.06 -9.06
C ILE A 31 3.12 2.14 -9.10
N LYS A 32 3.66 2.85 -10.05
CA LYS A 32 5.10 3.01 -10.15
C LYS A 32 5.48 4.43 -9.83
N ALA A 33 6.59 4.58 -9.15
CA ALA A 33 7.04 5.91 -8.78
C ALA A 33 7.31 6.78 -10.00
N THR A 34 7.63 6.17 -11.12
CA THR A 34 7.95 6.92 -12.33
C THR A 34 6.76 7.17 -13.22
N ASP A 35 5.61 6.68 -12.83
CA ASP A 35 4.47 6.81 -13.69
C ASP A 35 3.79 8.11 -13.64
N ARG A 36 4.15 9.01 -12.75
CA ARG A 36 3.50 10.09 -12.65
C ARG A 36 3.62 10.88 -13.72
N GLN A 37 3.10 11.12 -14.28
CA GLN A 37 3.16 11.85 -15.17
C GLN A 37 4.09 12.15 -15.92
N GLY A 38 4.15 11.96 -16.37
CA GLY A 38 4.97 12.11 -17.10
C GLY A 38 5.88 12.95 -17.25
N ASN A 39 6.10 13.22 -17.01
CA ASN A 39 6.88 13.93 -17.08
C ASN A 39 7.98 13.77 -17.26
N ILE A 40 8.01 13.48 -17.23
CA ILE A 40 8.87 13.27 -17.38
C ILE A 40 9.88 13.70 -17.92
N HIS A 41 10.13 13.84 -18.25
CA HIS A 41 11.10 14.11 -18.74
C HIS A 41 11.76 15.03 -18.51
N HIS A 42 11.62 15.61 -18.28
CA HIS A 42 12.19 16.52 -18.17
C HIS A 42 13.01 16.72 -17.54
N LYS A 43 13.03 16.56 -17.24
CA LYS A 43 13.58 16.71 -16.73
C LYS A 43 14.61 16.59 -16.22
N ALA A 44 14.93 16.46 -16.53
CA ALA A 44 16.23 16.20 -16.12
C ALA A 44 16.75 17.18 -15.17
N GLY A 45 16.60 18.32 -15.48
CA GLY A 45 17.15 19.29 -14.59
C GLY A 45 16.64 19.24 -13.21
N SER A 46 15.52 18.63 -13.06
CA SER A 46 14.94 18.67 -11.75
C SER A 46 15.29 17.51 -10.91
N VAL A 47 16.35 16.86 -11.23
CA VAL A 47 16.67 15.68 -10.56
C VAL A 47 16.61 15.76 -9.08
N GLY A 48 17.35 16.61 -8.49
CA GLY A 48 17.44 16.62 -7.06
C GLY A 48 16.15 16.91 -6.38
N SER A 49 15.50 17.96 -6.76
CA SER A 49 14.29 18.29 -6.07
C SER A 49 13.14 17.44 -6.54
N GLY A 50 13.27 16.83 -7.68
CA GLY A 50 12.24 15.96 -8.17
C GLY A 50 11.99 14.78 -7.28
N HIS A 51 13.01 14.33 -6.58
CA HIS A 51 12.85 13.19 -5.72
C HIS A 51 11.76 13.35 -4.69
N ALA A 52 11.77 14.45 -3.99
CA ALA A 52 10.81 14.67 -2.94
C ALA A 52 9.40 14.74 -3.51
N HIS A 53 9.26 15.43 -4.62
CA HIS A 53 7.96 15.53 -5.23
C HIS A 53 7.48 14.20 -5.77
N ASP A 54 8.37 13.44 -6.35
CA ASP A 54 8.01 12.15 -6.88
C ASP A 54 7.56 11.22 -5.79
N SER A 55 8.23 11.23 -4.67
CA SER A 55 7.83 10.40 -3.54
C SER A 55 6.44 10.75 -3.06
N LYS A 56 6.16 12.02 -2.95
CA LYS A 56 4.86 12.44 -2.46
C LYS A 56 3.75 12.05 -3.43
N SER A 57 3.98 12.26 -4.72
CA SER A 57 2.99 11.88 -5.72
C SER A 57 2.74 10.40 -5.72
N TYR A 58 3.81 9.64 -5.60
CA TYR A 58 3.75 8.21 -5.55
C TYR A 58 2.92 7.74 -4.36
N LEU A 59 3.25 8.25 -3.18
CA LEU A 59 2.53 7.85 -1.97
C LEU A 59 1.07 8.28 -2.03
N THR A 60 0.81 9.44 -2.61
CA THR A 60 -0.58 9.89 -2.78
C THR A 60 -1.37 8.93 -3.66
N ALA A 61 -0.74 8.45 -4.72
CA ALA A 61 -1.42 7.50 -5.60
C ALA A 61 -1.71 6.18 -4.88
N VAL A 62 -0.76 5.73 -4.07
CA VAL A 62 -0.97 4.51 -3.29
C VAL A 62 -2.13 4.69 -2.32
N VAL A 63 -2.16 5.82 -1.64
CA VAL A 63 -3.23 6.12 -0.69
C VAL A 63 -4.58 6.11 -1.40
N SER A 64 -4.65 6.68 -2.60
CA SER A 64 -5.90 6.69 -3.34
C SER A 64 -6.40 5.28 -3.61
N ALA A 65 -5.48 4.37 -3.93
CA ALA A 65 -5.87 2.99 -4.19
C ALA A 65 -6.32 2.29 -2.92
N LEU A 66 -5.84 2.74 -1.76
CA LEU A 66 -6.20 2.10 -0.50
C LEU A 66 -7.49 2.62 0.12
N LYS A 67 -7.97 3.76 -0.33
CA LYS A 67 -9.12 4.40 0.31
C LYS A 67 -10.36 3.53 0.47
N PRO A 68 -10.71 2.69 -0.49
CA PRO A 68 -11.91 1.86 -0.31
C PRO A 68 -11.75 0.74 0.70
N SER A 69 -10.54 0.47 1.14
CA SER A 69 -10.28 -0.69 1.98
C SER A 69 -10.60 -0.40 3.44
N HIS A 70 -11.09 -1.39 4.13
CA HIS A 70 -11.43 -1.26 5.54
C HIS A 70 -10.30 -1.73 6.45
N GLU A 71 -9.52 -2.70 6.01
CA GLU A 71 -8.37 -3.17 6.75
C GLU A 71 -7.20 -3.27 5.80
N ILE A 72 -6.08 -2.76 6.21
CA ILE A 72 -4.92 -2.61 5.34
C ILE A 72 -3.69 -3.22 5.99
N LEU A 73 -2.98 -4.03 5.22
CA LEU A 73 -1.70 -4.57 5.62
C LEU A 73 -0.65 -3.98 4.69
N ILE A 74 0.41 -3.43 5.26
CA ILE A 74 1.51 -2.88 4.46
C ILE A 74 2.69 -3.81 4.61
N VAL A 75 3.22 -4.29 3.48
CA VAL A 75 4.39 -5.16 3.50
C VAL A 75 5.45 -4.61 2.57
N GLY A 76 6.68 -4.98 2.82
CA GLY A 76 7.73 -4.57 1.92
C GLY A 76 9.11 -4.74 2.52
N HIS A 77 10.08 -4.41 1.69
CA HIS A 77 11.47 -4.48 2.03
C HIS A 77 11.97 -3.05 2.20
N GLY A 78 12.80 -2.83 3.18
CA GLY A 78 13.36 -1.50 3.37
C GLY A 78 12.40 -0.56 4.06
N THR A 79 12.57 0.72 3.83
CA THR A 79 11.86 1.74 4.58
C THR A 79 10.62 2.28 3.91
N ALA A 80 10.38 1.92 2.65
CA ALA A 80 9.22 2.48 1.95
C ALA A 80 7.91 2.15 2.66
N LYS A 81 7.81 0.96 3.24
CA LYS A 81 6.60 0.59 3.97
C LYS A 81 6.35 1.49 5.16
N ASP A 82 7.43 1.86 5.84
CA ASP A 82 7.31 2.74 6.99
C ASP A 82 6.99 4.17 6.57
N GLU A 83 7.54 4.57 5.44
CA GLU A 83 7.27 5.89 4.89
C GLU A 83 5.81 6.01 4.49
N LEU A 84 5.25 4.94 3.91
CA LEU A 84 3.85 4.95 3.55
C LEU A 84 2.98 5.06 4.79
N ALA A 85 3.30 4.30 5.83
CA ALA A 85 2.52 4.36 7.05
C ALA A 85 2.55 5.76 7.66
N SER A 86 3.73 6.37 7.68
CA SER A 86 3.87 7.74 8.17
C SER A 86 3.08 8.72 7.33
N PHE A 87 3.18 8.57 6.03
CA PHE A 87 2.47 9.45 5.11
C PHE A 87 0.96 9.37 5.33
N ILE A 88 0.46 8.17 5.55
CA ILE A 88 -0.97 8.00 5.80
C ILE A 88 -1.36 8.69 7.11
N ARG A 89 -0.55 8.54 8.13
CA ARG A 89 -0.86 9.20 9.41
C ARG A 89 -0.90 10.70 9.27
N ASP A 90 -0.01 11.25 8.44
CA ASP A 90 0.10 12.70 8.32
C ASP A 90 -0.91 13.28 7.34
N HIS A 91 -1.22 12.57 6.28
CA HIS A 91 -2.00 13.14 5.18
C HIS A 91 -3.35 12.47 4.95
N ALA A 92 -3.57 11.31 5.54
CA ALA A 92 -4.83 10.61 5.40
C ALA A 92 -5.23 10.01 6.75
N PRO A 93 -5.41 10.86 7.75
CA PRO A 93 -5.63 10.34 9.10
C PRO A 93 -6.86 9.46 9.26
N LEU A 94 -7.83 9.59 8.38
CA LEU A 94 -8.99 8.71 8.46
C LEU A 94 -8.65 7.27 8.06
N LEU A 95 -7.59 7.12 7.28
CA LEU A 95 -7.16 5.81 6.85
C LEU A 95 -6.23 5.16 7.86
N ALA A 96 -5.55 5.96 8.65
CA ALA A 96 -4.54 5.45 9.58
C ALA A 96 -5.06 4.36 10.51
N PRO A 97 -6.25 4.50 11.11
CA PRO A 97 -6.74 3.44 11.99
C PRO A 97 -7.02 2.12 11.28
N ARG A 98 -7.07 2.15 9.96
CA ARG A 98 -7.34 0.93 9.21
C ARG A 98 -6.09 0.12 8.95
N ILE A 99 -4.91 0.67 9.25
CA ILE A 99 -3.66 -0.07 9.06
C ILE A 99 -3.57 -1.09 10.17
N MET A 100 -3.61 -2.36 9.79
CA MET A 100 -3.58 -3.46 10.75
C MET A 100 -2.17 -3.92 11.05
N GLY A 101 -1.22 -3.65 10.16
CA GLY A 101 0.15 -4.04 10.40
C GLY A 101 1.06 -3.52 9.32
N VAL A 102 2.35 -3.44 9.65
CA VAL A 102 3.42 -3.08 8.73
C VAL A 102 4.46 -4.14 8.90
N GLU A 103 4.66 -4.99 7.90
CA GLU A 103 5.50 -6.17 8.03
C GLU A 103 6.58 -6.22 6.97
N ALA A 104 7.73 -6.72 7.33
CA ALA A 104 8.84 -6.83 6.39
C ALA A 104 8.67 -8.09 5.55
N MET A 105 8.84 -7.95 4.25
CA MET A 105 8.89 -9.09 3.34
C MET A 105 9.95 -8.78 2.30
N ASP A 106 10.86 -9.71 2.09
CA ASP A 106 11.98 -9.49 1.19
C ASP A 106 11.66 -10.04 -0.19
N GLN A 107 11.33 -9.16 -1.10
CA GLN A 107 11.08 -9.51 -2.50
C GLN A 107 10.13 -10.70 -2.66
N PRO A 108 8.97 -10.61 -2.04
CA PRO A 108 8.04 -11.75 -2.11
C PRO A 108 7.40 -11.86 -3.48
N THR A 109 7.00 -13.08 -3.83
CA THR A 109 6.18 -13.26 -5.02
C THR A 109 4.75 -12.84 -4.70
N LYS A 110 3.95 -12.68 -5.75
CA LYS A 110 2.55 -12.36 -5.58
C LYS A 110 1.86 -13.40 -4.71
N GLY A 111 2.13 -14.68 -4.98
CA GLY A 111 1.50 -15.74 -4.19
C GLY A 111 1.88 -15.67 -2.73
N GLU A 112 3.13 -15.33 -2.45
CA GLU A 112 3.57 -15.19 -1.07
C GLU A 112 2.89 -14.04 -0.36
N ILE A 113 2.73 -12.93 -1.06
CA ILE A 113 2.06 -11.78 -0.50
C ILE A 113 0.61 -12.12 -0.14
N LEU A 114 -0.08 -12.75 -1.09
CA LEU A 114 -1.48 -13.08 -0.88
C LEU A 114 -1.67 -14.10 0.23
N ALA A 115 -0.80 -15.10 0.27
CA ALA A 115 -0.90 -16.11 1.32
C ALA A 115 -0.64 -15.50 2.70
N PHE A 116 0.37 -14.65 2.78
CA PHE A 116 0.68 -14.00 4.05
C PHE A 116 -0.47 -13.12 4.49
N ALA A 117 -1.04 -12.37 3.56
CA ALA A 117 -2.13 -11.45 3.90
C ALA A 117 -3.36 -12.22 4.38
N ARG A 118 -3.68 -13.32 3.72
CA ARG A 118 -4.84 -14.10 4.15
C ARG A 118 -4.66 -14.63 5.56
N LYS A 119 -3.49 -15.15 5.85
CA LYS A 119 -3.23 -15.63 7.20
C LYS A 119 -3.25 -14.51 8.21
N PHE A 120 -2.69 -13.37 7.83
CA PHE A 120 -2.64 -12.23 8.72
C PHE A 120 -4.05 -11.77 9.10
N PHE A 121 -4.90 -11.61 8.10
CA PHE A 121 -6.24 -11.12 8.36
C PHE A 121 -7.09 -12.16 9.09
N GLU A 122 -6.89 -13.43 8.80
CA GLU A 122 -7.58 -14.48 9.54
C GLU A 122 -7.22 -14.43 11.02
N ALA A 123 -5.95 -14.27 11.31
CA ALA A 123 -5.52 -14.20 12.68
C ALA A 123 -6.11 -12.99 13.39
N LYS A 124 -6.15 -11.86 12.70
CA LYS A 124 -6.74 -10.66 13.28
C LYS A 124 -8.23 -10.84 13.53
N ASP A 125 -8.92 -11.45 12.58
CA ASP A 125 -10.35 -11.65 12.74
C ASP A 125 -10.64 -12.59 13.92
N LEU A 126 -9.79 -13.59 14.13
CA LEU A 126 -10.01 -14.50 15.23
C LEU A 126 -9.76 -13.83 16.57
N THR A 127 -8.85 -12.88 16.62
CA THR A 127 -8.53 -12.25 17.89
C THR A 127 -9.35 -11.00 18.16
N THR A 128 -10.02 -10.48 17.15
CA THR A 128 -10.79 -9.26 17.28
C THR A 128 -12.25 -9.60 17.45
N PRO A 129 -12.91 -9.12 18.48
CA PRO A 129 -14.33 -9.42 18.63
C PRO A 129 -15.12 -8.95 17.46
N GLN A 130 -16.04 -9.79 17.02
CA GLN A 130 -16.84 -9.43 15.86
C GLN A 130 -18.20 -9.00 16.31
N ILE A 131 -18.28 -7.96 16.95
CA ILE A 131 -19.55 -7.56 17.50
C ILE A 131 -20.37 -6.63 16.66
#